data_00a514b09c5270b2f3f533da28df4b97
#
_entry.id   00a514b09c5270b2f3f533da28df4b97
#
_cell.length_a   1.000
_cell.length_b   1.000
_cell.length_c   1.000
_cell.angle_alpha   90.00
_cell.angle_beta   90.00
_cell.angle_gamma   90.00
#
_symmetry.space_group_name_H-M   'P 1'
#
loop_
_entity.id
_entity.type
_entity.pdbx_description
1 polymer ?
#
loop_
_entity_poly.entity_id
_entity_poly.type
_entity_poly.pdbx_seq_one_letter_code
_entity_poly.pdbx_strand_id
1 'polypeptide(L)'
;MAKEVEQEGTAEVNAAKLKALQATIDKIEKDYGKGTIMKLGDQPQWEVSVIPSGSIALDHALGIGGYPRGRVIEIFGPESSGKTTLAIHAIAQAQKQGGIAAIIDAEHAFDRTYAKNLGVNLETLLISQPDNGEQALEIADNLIRSGAIDIIVIDSVAALTPKAEIEGEMGDAKMGLQARLMSQALRKLTANISKTNTCCIFINQLRDKIGVMFGNPETTTGGNALKFYASVRVDVRRTSQIKDGEEALGNRTRVKIVKNKMAPPFKKAEFDIVFGEGISHVGEVIDLGVEFDIIKKSGSWFSYNDTRLAQGREAVKQLLTDNVELCDEIEGKIREALKAVKD
;
A
#
# COMPACT_ATOMS: atom_id res chain seq x y z
N MET A 1 -17.62 32.05 47.66
CA MET A 1 -17.29 31.07 48.73
C MET A 1 -17.68 29.64 48.37
N ALA A 2 -18.95 29.26 48.12
CA ALA A 2 -19.26 27.82 47.81
C ALA A 2 -18.65 27.33 46.50
N LYS A 3 -18.61 28.12 45.40
CA LYS A 3 -17.98 27.73 44.14
C LYS A 3 -16.43 27.64 44.16
N GLU A 4 -15.79 28.42 45.02
CA GLU A 4 -14.34 28.40 45.19
C GLU A 4 -13.89 27.16 45.97
N VAL A 5 -14.65 26.73 46.99
CA VAL A 5 -14.39 25.52 47.76
C VAL A 5 -14.60 24.24 46.92
N GLU A 6 -15.57 24.24 46.00
CA GLU A 6 -15.76 23.12 45.05
C GLU A 6 -14.64 23.03 44.01
N GLN A 7 -14.10 24.15 43.54
CA GLN A 7 -12.97 24.19 42.61
C GLN A 7 -11.64 23.79 43.27
N GLU A 8 -11.39 24.19 44.51
CA GLU A 8 -10.21 23.78 45.28
C GLU A 8 -10.23 22.26 45.58
N GLY A 9 -11.36 21.72 46.02
CA GLY A 9 -11.51 20.30 46.28
C GLY A 9 -11.31 19.42 45.02
N THR A 10 -11.77 19.92 43.86
CA THR A 10 -11.54 19.24 42.58
C THR A 10 -10.08 19.31 42.13
N ALA A 11 -9.37 20.39 42.38
CA ALA A 11 -7.96 20.56 42.06
C ALA A 11 -7.07 19.65 42.93
N GLU A 12 -7.32 19.54 44.22
CA GLU A 12 -6.59 18.64 45.13
C GLU A 12 -6.79 17.16 44.79
N VAL A 13 -8.03 16.75 44.47
CA VAL A 13 -8.34 15.38 44.02
C VAL A 13 -7.63 15.05 42.71
N ASN A 14 -7.55 16.00 41.77
CA ASN A 14 -6.85 15.83 40.52
C ASN A 14 -5.32 15.74 40.73
N ALA A 15 -4.75 16.52 41.62
CA ALA A 15 -3.34 16.48 41.97
C ALA A 15 -2.95 15.11 42.62
N ALA A 16 -3.78 14.60 43.52
CA ALA A 16 -3.59 13.29 44.13
C ALA A 16 -3.67 12.14 43.07
N LYS A 17 -4.63 12.23 42.14
CA LYS A 17 -4.75 11.26 41.03
C LYS A 17 -3.53 11.29 40.11
N LEU A 18 -3.03 12.48 39.74
CA LEU A 18 -1.84 12.61 38.90
C LEU A 18 -0.59 12.05 39.58
N LYS A 19 -0.42 12.23 40.89
CA LYS A 19 0.69 11.66 41.65
C LYS A 19 0.63 10.13 41.73
N ALA A 20 -0.56 9.57 41.94
CA ALA A 20 -0.77 8.13 41.92
C ALA A 20 -0.53 7.54 40.52
N LEU A 21 -0.96 8.23 39.48
CA LEU A 21 -0.71 7.83 38.09
C LEU A 21 0.79 7.84 37.78
N GLN A 22 1.53 8.87 38.19
CA GLN A 22 2.97 8.95 37.95
C GLN A 22 3.71 7.79 38.63
N ALA A 23 3.39 7.48 39.89
CA ALA A 23 3.96 6.34 40.59
C ALA A 23 3.66 5.00 39.89
N THR A 24 2.49 4.88 39.28
CA THR A 24 2.12 3.70 38.48
C THR A 24 2.92 3.62 37.19
N ILE A 25 3.11 4.75 36.49
CA ILE A 25 3.94 4.83 35.28
C ILE A 25 5.37 4.45 35.61
N ASP A 26 5.95 5.00 36.66
CA ASP A 26 7.33 4.71 37.12
C ASP A 26 7.51 3.21 37.40
N LYS A 27 6.49 2.57 38.02
CA LYS A 27 6.49 1.12 38.25
C LYS A 27 6.44 0.32 36.95
N ILE A 28 5.56 0.71 36.01
CA ILE A 28 5.45 0.06 34.69
C ILE A 28 6.78 0.16 33.93
N GLU A 29 7.40 1.34 33.93
CA GLU A 29 8.71 1.53 33.28
C GLU A 29 9.83 0.72 33.93
N LYS A 30 9.77 0.52 35.24
CA LYS A 30 10.71 -0.30 35.96
C LYS A 30 10.54 -1.79 35.62
N ASP A 31 9.29 -2.26 35.53
CA ASP A 31 8.96 -3.67 35.29
C ASP A 31 9.10 -4.08 33.82
N TYR A 32 8.79 -3.17 32.87
CA TYR A 32 8.72 -3.46 31.44
C TYR A 32 9.70 -2.67 30.57
N GLY A 33 10.44 -1.73 31.15
CA GLY A 33 11.40 -0.88 30.44
C GLY A 33 10.87 0.53 30.14
N LYS A 34 11.81 1.48 30.01
CA LYS A 34 11.49 2.89 29.68
C LYS A 34 10.81 2.98 28.32
N GLY A 35 9.79 3.85 28.23
CA GLY A 35 9.03 4.05 27.00
C GLY A 35 7.92 3.04 26.75
N THR A 36 7.66 2.11 27.70
CA THR A 36 6.54 1.17 27.63
C THR A 36 5.19 1.90 27.67
N ILE A 37 5.13 3.02 28.37
CA ILE A 37 4.00 3.92 28.41
C ILE A 37 4.48 5.34 28.12
N MET A 38 3.74 6.09 27.30
CA MET A 38 4.11 7.44 26.93
C MET A 38 2.86 8.31 26.74
N LYS A 39 2.99 9.62 26.98
CA LYS A 39 1.93 10.56 26.61
C LYS A 39 2.07 10.89 25.15
N LEU A 40 0.98 10.79 24.39
CA LEU A 40 0.98 11.04 22.95
C LEU A 40 1.42 12.47 22.59
N GLY A 41 1.13 13.45 23.46
CA GLY A 41 1.54 14.85 23.27
C GLY A 41 3.03 15.14 23.48
N ASP A 42 3.77 14.24 24.15
CA ASP A 42 5.20 14.43 24.41
C ASP A 42 6.09 13.96 23.24
N GLN A 43 5.49 13.40 22.21
CA GLN A 43 6.21 12.95 21.01
C GLN A 43 6.08 13.98 19.90
N PRO A 44 7.15 14.27 19.15
CA PRO A 44 7.04 15.02 17.92
C PRO A 44 6.05 14.30 16.99
N GLN A 45 5.29 15.07 16.20
CA GLN A 45 4.35 14.49 15.23
C GLN A 45 5.00 13.32 14.51
N TRP A 46 4.43 12.11 14.67
CA TRP A 46 4.95 10.92 14.02
C TRP A 46 4.73 11.06 12.52
N GLU A 47 5.73 11.56 11.83
CA GLU A 47 5.77 11.43 10.39
C GLU A 47 5.86 9.94 10.06
N VAL A 48 4.80 9.42 9.46
CA VAL A 48 4.77 8.01 9.04
C VAL A 48 5.75 7.87 7.88
N SER A 49 6.82 7.15 8.11
CA SER A 49 7.74 6.78 7.03
C SER A 49 7.01 5.91 6.00
N VAL A 50 7.19 6.23 4.71
CA VAL A 50 6.48 5.58 3.62
C VAL A 50 7.42 5.11 2.50
N ILE A 51 6.94 4.16 1.73
CA ILE A 51 7.50 3.78 0.44
C ILE A 51 6.54 4.30 -0.64
N PRO A 52 6.98 5.17 -1.57
CA PRO A 52 6.16 5.63 -2.67
C PRO A 52 5.60 4.45 -3.48
N SER A 53 4.39 4.59 -3.99
CA SER A 53 3.77 3.53 -4.81
C SER A 53 4.30 3.47 -6.24
N GLY A 54 4.97 4.55 -6.69
CA GLY A 54 5.34 4.73 -8.09
C GLY A 54 4.27 5.44 -8.92
N SER A 55 3.12 5.80 -8.30
CA SER A 55 2.04 6.57 -8.89
C SER A 55 1.76 7.81 -8.03
N ILE A 56 1.79 9.00 -8.63
CA ILE A 56 1.51 10.27 -7.95
C ILE A 56 0.08 10.29 -7.43
N ALA A 57 -0.87 9.85 -8.26
CA ALA A 57 -2.28 9.79 -7.91
C ALA A 57 -2.56 8.83 -6.75
N LEU A 58 -1.90 7.65 -6.74
CA LEU A 58 -2.06 6.68 -5.66
C LEU A 58 -1.42 7.16 -4.37
N ASP A 59 -0.24 7.76 -4.42
CA ASP A 59 0.43 8.34 -3.27
C ASP A 59 -0.43 9.43 -2.61
N HIS A 60 -1.08 10.28 -3.43
CA HIS A 60 -2.05 11.25 -2.93
C HIS A 60 -3.30 10.58 -2.34
N ALA A 61 -3.85 9.55 -2.99
CA ALA A 61 -5.02 8.84 -2.50
C ALA A 61 -4.76 8.11 -1.17
N LEU A 62 -3.53 7.62 -0.95
CA LEU A 62 -3.08 7.04 0.33
C LEU A 62 -3.02 8.08 1.45
N GLY A 63 -2.93 9.37 1.13
CA GLY A 63 -3.03 10.48 2.07
C GLY A 63 -1.73 10.80 2.83
N ILE A 64 -0.78 9.89 2.84
CA ILE A 64 0.53 10.00 3.53
C ILE A 64 1.72 9.99 2.55
N GLY A 65 1.46 9.89 1.24
CA GLY A 65 2.50 9.95 0.20
C GLY A 65 3.11 8.60 -0.18
N GLY A 66 2.49 7.49 0.20
CA GLY A 66 2.94 6.14 -0.16
C GLY A 66 2.41 5.05 0.76
N TYR A 67 2.96 3.85 0.64
CA TYR A 67 2.66 2.73 1.52
C TYR A 67 3.35 2.89 2.86
N PRO A 68 2.63 2.81 4.00
CA PRO A 68 3.22 3.00 5.33
C PRO A 68 4.20 1.88 5.69
N ARG A 69 5.39 2.27 6.16
CA ARG A 69 6.32 1.32 6.79
C ARG A 69 5.79 0.86 8.14
N GLY A 70 6.22 -0.30 8.59
CA GLY A 70 5.77 -0.89 9.85
C GLY A 70 4.31 -1.36 9.85
N ARG A 71 3.70 -1.54 8.68
CA ARG A 71 2.29 -1.88 8.51
C ARG A 71 2.06 -2.99 7.51
N VAL A 72 0.92 -3.68 7.70
CA VAL A 72 0.39 -4.64 6.75
C VAL A 72 -0.53 -3.93 5.76
N ILE A 73 -0.29 -4.13 4.48
CA ILE A 73 -1.09 -3.62 3.36
C ILE A 73 -1.68 -4.81 2.60
N GLU A 74 -2.93 -4.74 2.21
CA GLU A 74 -3.56 -5.68 1.29
C GLU A 74 -3.87 -4.98 -0.02
N ILE A 75 -3.33 -5.51 -1.12
CA ILE A 75 -3.67 -5.11 -2.50
C ILE A 75 -4.49 -6.24 -3.10
N PHE A 76 -5.75 -5.96 -3.45
CA PHE A 76 -6.65 -7.00 -3.94
C PHE A 76 -7.47 -6.52 -5.14
N GLY A 77 -8.01 -7.46 -5.90
CA GLY A 77 -8.81 -7.19 -7.09
C GLY A 77 -8.94 -8.41 -7.98
N PRO A 78 -9.67 -8.29 -9.09
CA PRO A 78 -9.78 -9.34 -10.09
C PRO A 78 -8.42 -9.73 -10.68
N GLU A 79 -8.39 -10.84 -11.39
CA GLU A 79 -7.22 -11.24 -12.17
C GLU A 79 -6.88 -10.18 -13.23
N SER A 80 -5.58 -10.03 -13.54
CA SER A 80 -5.06 -9.08 -14.54
C SER A 80 -5.47 -7.61 -14.29
N SER A 81 -5.77 -7.23 -13.04
CA SER A 81 -6.11 -5.84 -12.68
C SER A 81 -4.91 -4.93 -12.40
N GLY A 82 -3.67 -5.48 -12.35
CA GLY A 82 -2.45 -4.73 -12.07
C GLY A 82 -1.96 -4.79 -10.63
N LYS A 83 -2.43 -5.74 -9.81
CA LYS A 83 -2.01 -5.90 -8.39
C LYS A 83 -0.50 -6.13 -8.25
N THR A 84 0.02 -7.11 -8.97
CA THR A 84 1.46 -7.45 -8.98
C THR A 84 2.29 -6.28 -9.52
N THR A 85 1.80 -5.57 -10.54
CA THR A 85 2.44 -4.35 -11.08
C THR A 85 2.64 -3.29 -10.01
N LEU A 86 1.59 -2.99 -9.21
CA LEU A 86 1.69 -2.01 -8.11
C LEU A 86 2.71 -2.46 -7.05
N ALA A 87 2.73 -3.74 -6.71
CA ALA A 87 3.68 -4.27 -5.73
C ALA A 87 5.13 -4.23 -6.25
N ILE A 88 5.35 -4.54 -7.53
CA ILE A 88 6.69 -4.45 -8.16
C ILE A 88 7.16 -2.99 -8.22
N HIS A 89 6.28 -2.03 -8.54
CA HIS A 89 6.63 -0.61 -8.45
C HIS A 89 7.03 -0.21 -7.02
N ALA A 90 6.32 -0.68 -6.00
CA ALA A 90 6.68 -0.41 -4.60
C ALA A 90 8.07 -0.99 -4.25
N ILE A 91 8.41 -2.19 -4.74
CA ILE A 91 9.75 -2.78 -4.61
C ILE A 91 10.80 -1.86 -5.25
N ALA A 92 10.58 -1.43 -6.50
CA ALA A 92 11.49 -0.55 -7.22
C ALA A 92 11.70 0.79 -6.47
N GLN A 93 10.63 1.37 -5.92
CA GLN A 93 10.72 2.61 -5.14
C GLN A 93 11.46 2.41 -3.81
N ALA A 94 11.25 1.28 -3.12
CA ALA A 94 12.00 0.96 -1.92
C ALA A 94 13.51 0.83 -2.20
N GLN A 95 13.89 0.15 -3.28
CA GLN A 95 15.29 0.03 -3.70
C GLN A 95 15.90 1.38 -4.12
N LYS A 96 15.14 2.26 -4.79
CA LYS A 96 15.58 3.64 -5.11
C LYS A 96 15.87 4.46 -3.84
N GLN A 97 15.19 4.17 -2.73
CA GLN A 97 15.48 4.77 -1.42
C GLN A 97 16.66 4.10 -0.70
N GLY A 98 17.34 3.15 -1.32
CA GLY A 98 18.43 2.37 -0.72
C GLY A 98 17.96 1.22 0.17
N GLY A 99 16.65 0.90 0.14
CA GLY A 99 16.05 -0.17 0.95
C GLY A 99 16.26 -1.55 0.36
N ILE A 100 16.17 -2.56 1.22
CA ILE A 100 16.24 -3.98 0.86
C ILE A 100 14.84 -4.54 0.69
N ALA A 101 14.61 -5.18 -0.45
CA ALA A 101 13.31 -5.73 -0.83
C ALA A 101 13.33 -7.26 -0.91
N ALA A 102 12.22 -7.87 -0.52
CA ALA A 102 11.99 -9.30 -0.68
C ALA A 102 10.62 -9.57 -1.30
N ILE A 103 10.52 -10.66 -2.07
CA ILE A 103 9.26 -11.19 -2.58
C ILE A 103 9.15 -12.68 -2.28
N ILE A 104 8.00 -13.08 -1.73
CA ILE A 104 7.58 -14.47 -1.57
C ILE A 104 6.62 -14.76 -2.72
N ASP A 105 7.12 -15.43 -3.74
CA ASP A 105 6.38 -15.81 -4.95
C ASP A 105 5.76 -17.20 -4.76
N ALA A 106 4.59 -17.24 -4.14
CA ALA A 106 3.84 -18.47 -3.90
C ALA A 106 3.09 -18.98 -5.15
N GLU A 107 2.93 -18.13 -6.19
CA GLU A 107 2.33 -18.51 -7.47
C GLU A 107 3.37 -19.09 -8.45
N HIS A 108 4.67 -18.98 -8.16
CA HIS A 108 5.78 -19.38 -9.03
C HIS A 108 5.72 -18.73 -10.43
N ALA A 109 5.26 -17.48 -10.48
CA ALA A 109 4.96 -16.76 -11.72
C ALA A 109 5.69 -15.40 -11.84
N PHE A 110 6.75 -15.18 -11.05
CA PHE A 110 7.48 -13.92 -11.06
C PHE A 110 8.22 -13.68 -12.39
N ASP A 111 7.81 -12.65 -13.11
CA ASP A 111 8.46 -12.22 -14.36
C ASP A 111 9.63 -11.28 -14.07
N ARG A 112 10.84 -11.81 -14.26
CA ARG A 112 12.11 -11.09 -14.05
C ARG A 112 12.30 -9.97 -15.06
N THR A 113 11.88 -10.17 -16.30
CA THR A 113 12.02 -9.18 -17.37
C THR A 113 11.11 -7.99 -17.10
N TYR A 114 9.86 -8.27 -16.78
CA TYR A 114 8.90 -7.24 -16.41
C TYR A 114 9.36 -6.47 -15.18
N ALA A 115 9.81 -7.14 -14.13
CA ALA A 115 10.31 -6.46 -12.93
C ALA A 115 11.49 -5.54 -13.23
N LYS A 116 12.44 -5.96 -14.08
CA LYS A 116 13.55 -5.13 -14.54
C LYS A 116 13.06 -3.89 -15.29
N ASN A 117 12.08 -4.04 -16.18
CA ASN A 117 11.50 -2.93 -16.94
C ASN A 117 10.84 -1.89 -16.01
N LEU A 118 10.25 -2.34 -14.90
CA LEU A 118 9.66 -1.47 -13.88
C LEU A 118 10.71 -0.81 -12.95
N GLY A 119 11.99 -1.08 -13.18
CA GLY A 119 13.11 -0.46 -12.46
C GLY A 119 13.57 -1.22 -11.23
N VAL A 120 13.19 -2.49 -11.07
CA VAL A 120 13.70 -3.34 -9.98
C VAL A 120 15.13 -3.76 -10.27
N ASN A 121 16.00 -3.57 -9.28
CA ASN A 121 17.34 -4.16 -9.29
C ASN A 121 17.24 -5.63 -8.90
N LEU A 122 17.39 -6.53 -9.88
CA LEU A 122 17.29 -7.97 -9.70
C LEU A 122 18.46 -8.57 -8.91
N GLU A 123 19.62 -7.91 -8.88
CA GLU A 123 20.81 -8.39 -8.16
C GLU A 123 20.64 -8.29 -6.63
N THR A 124 19.83 -7.32 -6.18
CA THR A 124 19.59 -7.07 -4.76
C THR A 124 18.21 -7.52 -4.27
N LEU A 125 17.33 -7.95 -5.18
CA LEU A 125 16.01 -8.46 -4.82
C LEU A 125 16.12 -9.88 -4.26
N LEU A 126 15.64 -10.08 -3.04
CA LEU A 126 15.48 -11.41 -2.45
C LEU A 126 14.18 -12.04 -2.95
N ILE A 127 14.25 -13.24 -3.49
CA ILE A 127 13.07 -14.00 -3.93
C ILE A 127 13.05 -15.36 -3.25
N SER A 128 11.87 -15.79 -2.79
CA SER A 128 11.61 -17.14 -2.30
C SER A 128 10.38 -17.71 -2.98
N GLN A 129 10.44 -18.99 -3.37
CA GLN A 129 9.35 -19.74 -3.97
C GLN A 129 9.06 -20.97 -3.08
N PRO A 130 8.22 -20.80 -2.05
CA PRO A 130 7.94 -21.83 -1.05
C PRO A 130 7.00 -22.91 -1.55
N ASP A 131 7.12 -24.12 -1.02
CA ASP A 131 6.29 -25.27 -1.39
C ASP A 131 4.88 -25.24 -0.75
N ASN A 132 4.71 -24.50 0.35
CA ASN A 132 3.45 -24.41 1.10
C ASN A 132 3.33 -23.09 1.86
N GLY A 133 2.11 -22.80 2.35
CA GLY A 133 1.80 -21.54 3.02
C GLY A 133 2.52 -21.35 4.35
N GLU A 134 2.73 -22.43 5.13
CA GLU A 134 3.48 -22.38 6.39
C GLU A 134 4.93 -21.95 6.13
N GLN A 135 5.60 -22.57 5.16
CA GLN A 135 6.96 -22.23 4.77
C GLN A 135 7.06 -20.79 4.27
N ALA A 136 6.12 -20.34 3.43
CA ALA A 136 6.05 -18.98 2.94
C ALA A 136 6.02 -17.95 4.06
N LEU A 137 5.11 -18.14 5.02
CA LEU A 137 4.89 -17.21 6.13
C LEU A 137 6.00 -17.28 7.18
N GLU A 138 6.65 -18.43 7.34
CA GLU A 138 7.81 -18.58 8.24
C GLU A 138 9.06 -17.91 7.67
N ILE A 139 9.30 -18.05 6.35
CA ILE A 139 10.37 -17.32 5.66
C ILE A 139 10.13 -15.80 5.79
N ALA A 140 8.90 -15.34 5.55
CA ALA A 140 8.55 -13.94 5.71
C ALA A 140 8.78 -13.44 7.16
N ASP A 141 8.39 -14.21 8.17
CA ASP A 141 8.62 -13.86 9.59
C ASP A 141 10.11 -13.74 9.91
N ASN A 142 10.93 -14.68 9.43
CA ASN A 142 12.38 -14.66 9.65
C ASN A 142 13.05 -13.45 8.97
N LEU A 143 12.68 -13.13 7.73
CA LEU A 143 13.18 -11.96 7.02
C LEU A 143 12.79 -10.66 7.73
N ILE A 144 11.54 -10.51 8.16
CA ILE A 144 11.06 -9.33 8.89
C ILE A 144 11.80 -9.20 10.23
N ARG A 145 11.94 -10.29 10.98
CA ARG A 145 12.61 -10.29 12.28
C ARG A 145 14.09 -9.92 12.21
N SER A 146 14.74 -10.11 11.08
CA SER A 146 16.13 -9.66 10.89
C SER A 146 16.27 -8.14 11.04
N GLY A 147 15.19 -7.37 10.83
CA GLY A 147 15.22 -5.90 10.85
C GLY A 147 15.92 -5.27 9.65
N ALA A 148 16.37 -6.08 8.68
CA ALA A 148 17.09 -5.60 7.50
C ALA A 148 16.18 -5.35 6.28
N ILE A 149 14.93 -5.82 6.31
CA ILE A 149 14.02 -5.75 5.16
C ILE A 149 13.13 -4.51 5.25
N ASP A 150 13.19 -3.65 4.25
CA ASP A 150 12.34 -2.46 4.15
C ASP A 150 10.94 -2.77 3.60
N ILE A 151 10.88 -3.64 2.61
CA ILE A 151 9.63 -4.09 1.99
C ILE A 151 9.65 -5.59 1.74
N ILE A 152 8.54 -6.24 2.05
CA ILE A 152 8.29 -7.63 1.69
C ILE A 152 6.92 -7.75 1.01
N VAL A 153 6.88 -8.43 -0.13
CA VAL A 153 5.65 -8.72 -0.89
C VAL A 153 5.38 -10.21 -0.81
N ILE A 154 4.14 -10.60 -0.52
CA ILE A 154 3.65 -11.98 -0.59
C ILE A 154 2.65 -12.07 -1.75
N ASP A 155 3.01 -12.76 -2.82
CA ASP A 155 2.21 -12.91 -4.04
C ASP A 155 1.92 -14.40 -4.29
N SER A 156 0.73 -14.90 -4.06
CA SER A 156 -0.42 -14.24 -3.47
C SER A 156 -0.99 -15.07 -2.31
N VAL A 157 -1.86 -14.44 -1.50
CA VAL A 157 -2.57 -15.15 -0.40
C VAL A 157 -3.34 -16.36 -0.92
N ALA A 158 -3.89 -16.27 -2.14
CA ALA A 158 -4.65 -17.38 -2.75
C ALA A 158 -3.80 -18.64 -2.95
N ALA A 159 -2.49 -18.49 -3.16
CA ALA A 159 -1.53 -19.58 -3.38
C ALA A 159 -0.90 -20.11 -2.08
N LEU A 160 -1.17 -19.51 -0.92
CA LEU A 160 -0.69 -20.00 0.37
C LEU A 160 -1.49 -21.24 0.82
N THR A 161 -1.23 -22.36 0.15
CA THR A 161 -1.89 -23.63 0.45
C THR A 161 -1.28 -24.24 1.69
N PRO A 162 -2.09 -24.58 2.72
CA PRO A 162 -1.61 -25.26 3.93
C PRO A 162 -0.96 -26.61 3.61
N LYS A 163 0.14 -26.92 4.29
CA LYS A 163 0.86 -28.19 4.11
C LYS A 163 -0.07 -29.41 4.25
N ALA A 164 -0.95 -29.40 5.25
CA ALA A 164 -1.93 -30.47 5.47
C ALA A 164 -2.93 -30.64 4.31
N GLU A 165 -3.15 -29.58 3.52
CA GLU A 165 -3.99 -29.67 2.31
C GLU A 165 -3.23 -30.32 1.16
N ILE A 166 -1.94 -30.01 1.01
CA ILE A 166 -1.06 -30.60 -0.02
C ILE A 166 -0.84 -32.10 0.24
N GLU A 167 -0.63 -32.51 1.50
CA GLU A 167 -0.39 -33.90 1.91
C GLU A 167 -1.68 -34.74 1.97
N GLY A 168 -2.85 -34.14 1.79
CA GLY A 168 -4.13 -34.83 1.78
C GLY A 168 -4.44 -35.47 0.43
N GLU A 169 -5.49 -36.31 0.42
CA GLU A 169 -5.98 -36.93 -0.80
C GLU A 169 -6.82 -35.94 -1.65
N MET A 170 -6.81 -36.14 -2.98
CA MET A 170 -7.66 -35.36 -3.88
C MET A 170 -9.13 -35.55 -3.53
N GLY A 171 -9.84 -34.44 -3.18
CA GLY A 171 -11.24 -34.45 -2.80
C GLY A 171 -11.51 -34.34 -1.30
N ASP A 172 -10.47 -34.34 -0.46
CA ASP A 172 -10.63 -34.10 0.97
C ASP A 172 -11.15 -32.67 1.24
N ALA A 173 -12.26 -32.56 1.93
CA ALA A 173 -12.84 -31.27 2.33
C ALA A 173 -12.09 -30.71 3.54
N LYS A 174 -11.05 -29.90 3.30
CA LYS A 174 -10.25 -29.26 4.35
C LYS A 174 -10.59 -27.76 4.52
N MET A 175 -11.90 -27.52 4.76
CA MET A 175 -12.42 -26.14 4.89
C MET A 175 -11.75 -25.37 6.04
N GLY A 176 -11.35 -24.11 5.76
CA GLY A 176 -10.89 -23.16 6.76
C GLY A 176 -9.43 -23.30 7.20
N LEU A 177 -8.66 -24.24 6.68
CA LEU A 177 -7.23 -24.39 7.04
C LEU A 177 -6.43 -23.15 6.67
N GLN A 178 -6.60 -22.62 5.46
CA GLN A 178 -5.94 -21.39 5.01
C GLN A 178 -6.31 -20.19 5.88
N ALA A 179 -7.58 -20.04 6.25
CA ALA A 179 -8.01 -18.94 7.14
C ALA A 179 -7.41 -19.05 8.55
N ARG A 180 -7.25 -20.28 9.05
CA ARG A 180 -6.57 -20.53 10.33
C ARG A 180 -5.09 -20.21 10.26
N LEU A 181 -4.40 -20.65 9.20
CA LEU A 181 -3.01 -20.34 8.93
C LEU A 181 -2.77 -18.82 8.87
N MET A 182 -3.56 -18.10 8.07
CA MET A 182 -3.48 -16.64 7.98
C MET A 182 -3.73 -15.95 9.32
N SER A 183 -4.71 -16.40 10.09
CA SER A 183 -5.00 -15.83 11.42
C SER A 183 -3.85 -16.02 12.40
N GLN A 184 -3.19 -17.17 12.37
CA GLN A 184 -2.02 -17.47 13.23
C GLN A 184 -0.81 -16.64 12.80
N ALA A 185 -0.51 -16.61 11.51
CA ALA A 185 0.63 -15.89 10.97
C ALA A 185 0.52 -14.38 11.21
N LEU A 186 -0.63 -13.76 10.92
CA LEU A 186 -0.81 -12.31 11.06
C LEU A 186 -0.70 -11.85 12.52
N ARG A 187 -1.13 -12.66 13.50
CA ARG A 187 -0.89 -12.35 14.92
C ARG A 187 0.60 -12.24 15.26
N LYS A 188 1.42 -13.07 14.63
CA LYS A 188 2.87 -13.10 14.83
C LYS A 188 3.58 -12.00 14.05
N LEU A 189 3.27 -11.90 12.75
CA LEU A 189 3.89 -10.97 11.82
C LEU A 189 3.64 -9.51 12.18
N THR A 190 2.41 -9.14 12.58
CA THR A 190 2.04 -7.73 12.81
C THR A 190 2.92 -7.07 13.87
N ALA A 191 3.24 -7.77 14.96
CA ALA A 191 4.10 -7.25 16.01
C ALA A 191 5.54 -7.04 15.52
N ASN A 192 6.07 -7.99 14.75
CA ASN A 192 7.42 -7.92 14.18
C ASN A 192 7.52 -6.82 13.12
N ILE A 193 6.55 -6.74 12.19
CA ILE A 193 6.44 -5.71 11.16
C ILE A 193 6.49 -4.30 11.77
N SER A 194 5.73 -4.08 12.85
CA SER A 194 5.72 -2.77 13.54
C SER A 194 7.06 -2.44 14.18
N LYS A 195 7.73 -3.42 14.80
CA LYS A 195 9.02 -3.23 15.47
C LYS A 195 10.17 -2.96 14.50
N THR A 196 10.16 -3.64 13.36
CA THR A 196 11.23 -3.56 12.35
C THR A 196 10.96 -2.47 11.30
N ASN A 197 9.81 -1.81 11.37
CA ASN A 197 9.39 -0.79 10.41
C ASN A 197 9.33 -1.29 8.97
N THR A 198 9.09 -2.58 8.76
CA THR A 198 8.98 -3.21 7.44
C THR A 198 7.62 -2.93 6.80
N CYS A 199 7.58 -2.53 5.53
CA CYS A 199 6.36 -2.46 4.74
C CYS A 199 6.01 -3.88 4.25
N CYS A 200 4.86 -4.43 4.67
CA CYS A 200 4.45 -5.79 4.30
C CYS A 200 3.21 -5.74 3.42
N ILE A 201 3.35 -6.11 2.14
CA ILE A 201 2.27 -6.13 1.15
C ILE A 201 1.83 -7.56 0.90
N PHE A 202 0.54 -7.83 1.10
CA PHE A 202 -0.12 -9.06 0.67
C PHE A 202 -0.94 -8.78 -0.59
N ILE A 203 -0.65 -9.50 -1.66
CA ILE A 203 -1.50 -9.52 -2.85
C ILE A 203 -2.59 -10.56 -2.64
N ASN A 204 -3.84 -10.21 -2.97
CA ASN A 204 -4.97 -11.11 -2.77
C ASN A 204 -5.90 -11.13 -3.98
N GLN A 205 -6.55 -12.25 -4.17
CA GLN A 205 -7.51 -12.45 -5.25
C GLN A 205 -8.94 -12.31 -4.72
N LEU A 206 -9.86 -11.91 -5.58
CA LEU A 206 -11.28 -11.92 -5.31
C LEU A 206 -11.89 -13.28 -5.66
N ARG A 207 -12.87 -13.69 -4.88
CA ARG A 207 -13.72 -14.86 -5.12
C ARG A 207 -15.17 -14.45 -4.86
N ASP A 208 -16.09 -15.04 -5.59
CA ASP A 208 -17.50 -14.84 -5.37
C ASP A 208 -18.04 -15.84 -4.34
N LYS A 209 -18.79 -15.34 -3.38
CA LYS A 209 -19.52 -16.17 -2.43
C LYS A 209 -20.75 -16.75 -3.12
N ILE A 210 -20.84 -18.07 -3.15
CA ILE A 210 -21.99 -18.79 -3.68
C ILE A 210 -23.21 -18.50 -2.78
N GLY A 211 -24.37 -18.19 -3.37
CA GLY A 211 -25.65 -18.04 -2.67
C GLY A 211 -25.93 -16.65 -2.08
N VAL A 212 -25.10 -15.65 -2.35
CA VAL A 212 -25.39 -14.25 -1.95
C VAL A 212 -26.31 -13.60 -2.98
N MET A 213 -27.61 -13.52 -2.68
CA MET A 213 -28.60 -12.89 -3.56
C MET A 213 -28.67 -11.37 -3.39
N PHE A 214 -28.25 -10.82 -2.23
CA PHE A 214 -28.28 -9.39 -1.92
C PHE A 214 -26.94 -8.94 -1.32
N GLY A 215 -26.48 -7.73 -1.69
CA GLY A 215 -25.20 -7.16 -1.25
C GLY A 215 -24.04 -7.51 -2.17
N ASN A 216 -22.80 -7.31 -1.69
CA ASN A 216 -21.59 -7.60 -2.48
C ASN A 216 -21.17 -9.06 -2.28
N PRO A 217 -21.23 -9.91 -3.32
CA PRO A 217 -20.79 -11.30 -3.25
C PRO A 217 -19.27 -11.44 -3.16
N GLU A 218 -18.51 -10.44 -3.60
CA GLU A 218 -17.04 -10.50 -3.67
C GLU A 218 -16.39 -10.60 -2.28
N THR A 219 -15.46 -11.50 -2.15
CA THR A 219 -14.63 -11.66 -0.94
C THR A 219 -13.20 -12.00 -1.33
N THR A 220 -12.24 -11.64 -0.47
CA THR A 220 -10.85 -12.03 -0.62
C THR A 220 -10.59 -13.41 -0.03
N THR A 221 -9.57 -14.13 -0.53
CA THR A 221 -9.13 -15.44 -0.02
C THR A 221 -8.43 -15.33 1.34
N GLY A 222 -8.21 -16.44 2.02
CA GLY A 222 -7.50 -16.48 3.31
C GLY A 222 -8.33 -16.05 4.52
N GLY A 223 -9.68 -15.98 4.38
CA GLY A 223 -10.60 -15.63 5.46
C GLY A 223 -10.64 -14.13 5.79
N ASN A 224 -11.02 -13.81 7.04
CA ASN A 224 -11.21 -12.40 7.44
C ASN A 224 -10.00 -11.78 8.16
N ALA A 225 -8.99 -12.56 8.54
CA ALA A 225 -7.89 -12.07 9.37
C ALA A 225 -7.16 -10.90 8.71
N LEU A 226 -6.78 -11.03 7.44
CA LEU A 226 -6.07 -9.97 6.71
C LEU A 226 -6.88 -8.67 6.64
N LYS A 227 -8.20 -8.74 6.48
CA LYS A 227 -9.09 -7.57 6.48
C LYS A 227 -9.02 -6.77 7.78
N PHE A 228 -8.81 -7.45 8.92
CA PHE A 228 -8.66 -6.80 10.24
C PHE A 228 -7.25 -6.29 10.47
N TYR A 229 -6.23 -7.09 10.17
CA TYR A 229 -4.82 -6.75 10.44
C TYR A 229 -4.27 -5.69 9.48
N ALA A 230 -4.70 -5.67 8.21
CA ALA A 230 -4.26 -4.65 7.26
C ALA A 230 -4.60 -3.24 7.75
N SER A 231 -3.61 -2.36 7.73
CA SER A 231 -3.77 -0.92 8.00
C SER A 231 -4.30 -0.18 6.78
N VAL A 232 -3.93 -0.64 5.60
CA VAL A 232 -4.38 -0.11 4.30
C VAL A 232 -4.88 -1.28 3.45
N ARG A 233 -6.03 -1.08 2.79
CA ARG A 233 -6.58 -2.04 1.81
C ARG A 233 -6.88 -1.31 0.52
N VAL A 234 -6.35 -1.83 -0.57
CA VAL A 234 -6.31 -1.23 -1.90
C VAL A 234 -7.06 -2.14 -2.88
N ASP A 235 -8.21 -1.70 -3.35
CA ASP A 235 -9.01 -2.40 -4.38
C ASP A 235 -8.59 -1.91 -5.77
N VAL A 236 -8.08 -2.81 -6.60
CA VAL A 236 -7.51 -2.51 -7.93
C VAL A 236 -8.42 -3.09 -9.00
N ARG A 237 -8.92 -2.23 -9.90
CA ARG A 237 -9.86 -2.60 -10.96
C ARG A 237 -9.43 -2.07 -12.31
N ARG A 238 -9.46 -2.90 -13.34
CA ARG A 238 -9.40 -2.45 -14.73
C ARG A 238 -10.72 -1.79 -15.11
N THR A 239 -10.69 -0.58 -15.67
CA THR A 239 -11.88 0.16 -16.12
C THR A 239 -12.06 0.09 -17.63
N SER A 240 -10.98 0.23 -18.38
CA SER A 240 -11.00 0.14 -19.84
C SER A 240 -9.65 -0.36 -20.36
N GLN A 241 -9.63 -0.79 -21.60
CA GLN A 241 -8.42 -1.17 -22.30
C GLN A 241 -7.92 0.02 -23.14
N ILE A 242 -6.62 0.26 -23.11
CA ILE A 242 -5.93 1.24 -23.95
C ILE A 242 -5.52 0.52 -25.23
N LYS A 243 -5.91 1.05 -26.38
CA LYS A 243 -5.66 0.45 -27.68
C LYS A 243 -5.06 1.46 -28.64
N ASP A 244 -4.22 0.98 -29.55
CA ASP A 244 -3.85 1.67 -30.77
C ASP A 244 -4.33 0.81 -31.94
N GLY A 245 -5.37 1.28 -32.63
CA GLY A 245 -6.11 0.46 -33.60
C GLY A 245 -6.71 -0.79 -32.95
N GLU A 246 -6.29 -1.96 -33.40
CA GLU A 246 -6.72 -3.26 -32.83
C GLU A 246 -5.80 -3.77 -31.73
N GLU A 247 -4.60 -3.21 -31.58
CA GLU A 247 -3.60 -3.65 -30.63
C GLU A 247 -3.88 -3.09 -29.23
N ALA A 248 -3.84 -3.97 -28.22
CA ALA A 248 -4.00 -3.60 -26.83
C ALA A 248 -2.64 -3.19 -26.25
N LEU A 249 -2.47 -1.92 -25.92
CA LEU A 249 -1.23 -1.36 -25.36
C LEU A 249 -1.19 -1.42 -23.83
N GLY A 250 -2.35 -1.43 -23.18
CA GLY A 250 -2.43 -1.39 -21.74
C GLY A 250 -3.85 -1.34 -21.21
N ASN A 251 -3.97 -0.98 -19.93
CA ASN A 251 -5.26 -0.85 -19.25
C ASN A 251 -5.33 0.47 -18.47
N ARG A 252 -6.45 1.15 -18.55
CA ARG A 252 -6.83 2.17 -17.56
C ARG A 252 -7.25 1.46 -16.28
N THR A 253 -6.59 1.78 -15.19
CA THR A 253 -6.77 1.12 -13.89
C THR A 253 -7.28 2.12 -12.87
N ARG A 254 -8.33 1.73 -12.16
CA ARG A 254 -8.85 2.45 -11.00
C ARG A 254 -8.45 1.74 -9.73
N VAL A 255 -7.93 2.52 -8.80
CA VAL A 255 -7.58 2.08 -7.46
C VAL A 255 -8.46 2.79 -6.43
N LYS A 256 -9.05 2.04 -5.49
CA LYS A 256 -9.84 2.59 -4.38
C LYS A 256 -9.24 2.16 -3.05
N ILE A 257 -9.00 3.12 -2.18
CA ILE A 257 -8.53 2.85 -0.81
C ILE A 257 -9.76 2.54 0.06
N VAL A 258 -10.06 1.25 0.24
CA VAL A 258 -11.27 0.82 0.97
C VAL A 258 -11.10 0.78 2.48
N LYS A 259 -9.86 0.77 2.95
CA LYS A 259 -9.49 0.90 4.37
C LYS A 259 -8.18 1.65 4.47
N ASN A 260 -8.11 2.60 5.39
CA ASN A 260 -6.90 3.34 5.71
C ASN A 260 -6.93 3.74 7.19
N LYS A 261 -5.93 3.30 7.96
CA LYS A 261 -5.75 3.70 9.37
C LYS A 261 -4.80 4.88 9.54
N MET A 262 -4.19 5.36 8.44
CA MET A 262 -3.17 6.41 8.45
C MET A 262 -3.74 7.75 7.96
N ALA A 263 -4.82 7.73 7.16
CA ALA A 263 -5.49 8.89 6.58
C ALA A 263 -6.97 8.57 6.29
N PRO A 264 -7.82 9.54 5.93
CA PRO A 264 -9.20 9.28 5.54
C PRO A 264 -9.29 8.29 4.38
N PRO A 265 -10.11 7.22 4.51
CA PRO A 265 -10.27 6.20 3.48
C PRO A 265 -11.19 6.67 2.33
N PHE A 266 -11.42 5.77 1.36
CA PHE A 266 -12.34 5.86 0.22
C PHE A 266 -11.91 6.79 -0.90
N LYS A 267 -10.70 7.37 -0.83
CA LYS A 267 -10.11 8.08 -1.96
C LYS A 267 -9.86 7.10 -3.12
N LYS A 268 -9.84 7.65 -4.33
CA LYS A 268 -9.61 6.91 -5.58
C LYS A 268 -8.43 7.53 -6.33
N ALA A 269 -7.75 6.70 -7.10
CA ALA A 269 -6.76 7.10 -8.08
C ALA A 269 -7.03 6.36 -9.40
N GLU A 270 -6.76 6.99 -10.51
CA GLU A 270 -6.86 6.37 -11.83
C GLU A 270 -5.61 6.69 -12.64
N PHE A 271 -5.04 5.67 -13.26
CA PHE A 271 -3.83 5.78 -14.07
C PHE A 271 -3.78 4.65 -15.11
N ASP A 272 -2.92 4.83 -16.10
CA ASP A 272 -2.69 3.85 -17.14
C ASP A 272 -1.57 2.89 -16.71
N ILE A 273 -1.79 1.60 -16.92
CA ILE A 273 -0.77 0.56 -16.87
C ILE A 273 -0.50 0.09 -18.29
N VAL A 274 0.69 0.37 -18.80
CA VAL A 274 1.16 -0.03 -20.14
C VAL A 274 1.82 -1.39 -20.04
N PHE A 275 1.51 -2.28 -20.98
CA PHE A 275 2.08 -3.62 -20.99
C PHE A 275 3.60 -3.57 -21.21
N GLY A 276 4.35 -4.29 -20.38
CA GLY A 276 5.81 -4.29 -20.42
C GLY A 276 6.50 -3.09 -19.75
N GLU A 277 5.79 -1.98 -19.50
CA GLU A 277 6.34 -0.72 -18.96
C GLU A 277 5.80 -0.37 -17.57
N GLY A 278 4.62 -0.88 -17.20
CA GLY A 278 3.97 -0.59 -15.91
C GLY A 278 3.19 0.72 -15.89
N ILE A 279 3.19 1.41 -14.76
CA ILE A 279 2.44 2.67 -14.57
C ILE A 279 3.01 3.75 -15.48
N SER A 280 2.14 4.37 -16.30
CA SER A 280 2.51 5.47 -17.19
C SER A 280 2.67 6.78 -16.42
N HIS A 281 3.89 7.04 -15.93
CA HIS A 281 4.19 8.24 -15.15
C HIS A 281 3.84 9.54 -15.92
N VAL A 282 4.29 9.67 -17.17
CA VAL A 282 3.98 10.83 -18.03
C VAL A 282 2.47 10.95 -18.24
N GLY A 283 1.76 9.83 -18.39
CA GLY A 283 0.29 9.82 -18.48
C GLY A 283 -0.38 10.40 -17.24
N GLU A 284 0.12 10.08 -16.04
CA GLU A 284 -0.37 10.66 -14.78
C GLU A 284 -0.09 12.17 -14.69
N VAL A 285 1.12 12.61 -15.10
CA VAL A 285 1.47 14.04 -15.12
C VAL A 285 0.51 14.82 -16.01
N ILE A 286 0.12 14.28 -17.17
CA ILE A 286 -0.85 14.92 -18.05
C ILE A 286 -2.24 14.96 -17.41
N ASP A 287 -2.71 13.83 -16.90
CA ASP A 287 -4.06 13.70 -16.34
C ASP A 287 -4.23 14.59 -15.11
N LEU A 288 -3.29 14.55 -14.18
CA LEU A 288 -3.26 15.40 -12.98
C LEU A 288 -3.02 16.88 -13.34
N GLY A 289 -2.15 17.16 -14.31
CA GLY A 289 -1.93 18.51 -14.81
C GLY A 289 -3.20 19.17 -15.35
N VAL A 290 -4.05 18.40 -16.02
CA VAL A 290 -5.36 18.87 -16.47
C VAL A 290 -6.34 18.99 -15.31
N GLU A 291 -6.36 18.03 -14.37
CA GLU A 291 -7.24 18.04 -13.19
C GLU A 291 -7.01 19.28 -12.31
N PHE A 292 -5.76 19.70 -12.16
CA PHE A 292 -5.37 20.86 -11.36
C PHE A 292 -5.21 22.16 -12.16
N ASP A 293 -5.73 22.22 -13.39
CA ASP A 293 -5.63 23.39 -14.27
C ASP A 293 -4.21 23.91 -14.55
N ILE A 294 -3.18 23.10 -14.31
CA ILE A 294 -1.78 23.38 -14.62
C ILE A 294 -1.57 23.23 -16.14
N ILE A 295 -2.11 22.17 -16.72
CA ILE A 295 -2.22 21.97 -18.17
C ILE A 295 -3.64 22.34 -18.58
N LYS A 296 -3.78 23.32 -19.46
CA LYS A 296 -5.07 23.73 -20.01
C LYS A 296 -5.44 22.85 -21.20
N LYS A 297 -6.64 22.27 -21.17
CA LYS A 297 -7.20 21.48 -22.27
C LYS A 297 -8.34 22.23 -22.94
N SER A 298 -8.22 22.52 -24.24
CA SER A 298 -9.26 23.13 -25.03
C SER A 298 -9.54 22.27 -26.27
N GLY A 299 -10.67 21.54 -26.25
CA GLY A 299 -10.96 20.52 -27.24
C GLY A 299 -9.91 19.43 -27.26
N SER A 300 -9.24 19.21 -28.37
CA SER A 300 -8.12 18.27 -28.51
C SER A 300 -6.74 18.86 -28.21
N TRP A 301 -6.66 20.18 -27.97
CA TRP A 301 -5.40 20.87 -27.75
C TRP A 301 -5.05 20.98 -26.28
N PHE A 302 -3.77 20.77 -25.96
CA PHE A 302 -3.18 20.95 -24.66
C PHE A 302 -2.20 22.11 -24.68
N SER A 303 -2.19 22.93 -23.63
CA SER A 303 -1.29 24.07 -23.49
C SER A 303 -0.79 24.19 -22.04
N TYR A 304 0.41 24.73 -21.90
CA TYR A 304 1.06 25.00 -20.62
C TYR A 304 1.71 26.39 -20.68
N ASN A 305 1.50 27.25 -19.68
CA ASN A 305 1.97 28.65 -19.65
C ASN A 305 1.67 29.40 -20.97
N ASP A 306 0.41 29.29 -21.46
CA ASP A 306 -0.06 29.86 -22.69
C ASP A 306 0.64 29.40 -24.00
N THR A 307 1.58 28.47 -23.88
CA THR A 307 2.25 27.80 -25.01
C THR A 307 1.51 26.50 -25.33
N ARG A 308 1.19 26.30 -26.64
CA ARG A 308 0.61 25.04 -27.10
C ARG A 308 1.64 23.92 -27.02
N LEU A 309 1.27 22.81 -26.38
CA LEU A 309 2.09 21.59 -26.29
C LEU A 309 1.88 20.74 -27.55
N ALA A 310 0.71 20.12 -27.65
CA ALA A 310 0.36 19.27 -28.78
C ALA A 310 -1.15 19.06 -28.89
N GLN A 311 -1.59 18.45 -30.01
CA GLN A 311 -2.97 18.01 -30.22
C GLN A 311 -3.09 16.53 -29.90
N GLY A 312 -3.98 16.19 -28.97
CA GLY A 312 -4.20 14.82 -28.51
C GLY A 312 -3.26 14.41 -27.37
N ARG A 313 -3.77 13.50 -26.50
CA ARG A 313 -3.07 13.08 -25.29
C ARG A 313 -1.76 12.33 -25.60
N GLU A 314 -1.76 11.48 -26.63
CA GLU A 314 -0.58 10.71 -27.02
C GLU A 314 0.56 11.59 -27.56
N ALA A 315 0.23 12.62 -28.34
CA ALA A 315 1.24 13.57 -28.81
C ALA A 315 1.84 14.39 -27.64
N VAL A 316 1.03 14.75 -26.63
CA VAL A 316 1.54 15.39 -25.41
C VAL A 316 2.42 14.43 -24.61
N LYS A 317 2.02 13.15 -24.52
CA LYS A 317 2.81 12.11 -23.85
C LYS A 317 4.18 11.98 -24.50
N GLN A 318 4.25 11.90 -25.82
CA GLN A 318 5.52 11.85 -26.56
C GLN A 318 6.36 13.09 -26.30
N LEU A 319 5.78 14.28 -26.40
CA LEU A 319 6.48 15.56 -26.17
C LEU A 319 7.06 15.61 -24.75
N LEU A 320 6.33 15.22 -23.71
CA LEU A 320 6.81 15.22 -22.34
C LEU A 320 7.83 14.10 -22.06
N THR A 321 7.74 12.99 -22.78
CA THR A 321 8.76 11.92 -22.72
C THR A 321 10.09 12.40 -23.30
N ASP A 322 10.02 13.14 -24.41
CA ASP A 322 11.22 13.71 -25.08
C ASP A 322 11.76 14.94 -24.34
N ASN A 323 10.97 15.59 -23.49
CA ASN A 323 11.34 16.79 -22.74
C ASN A 323 11.15 16.54 -21.21
N VAL A 324 12.13 15.85 -20.61
CA VAL A 324 12.11 15.48 -19.20
C VAL A 324 12.04 16.70 -18.28
N GLU A 325 12.76 17.79 -18.61
CA GLU A 325 12.79 19.02 -17.79
C GLU A 325 11.40 19.65 -17.68
N LEU A 326 10.65 19.70 -18.80
CA LEU A 326 9.28 20.20 -18.81
C LEU A 326 8.33 19.28 -18.03
N CYS A 327 8.52 17.95 -18.14
CA CYS A 327 7.74 16.98 -17.38
C CYS A 327 7.94 17.17 -15.90
N ASP A 328 9.20 17.29 -15.44
CA ASP A 328 9.57 17.50 -14.03
C ASP A 328 9.05 18.84 -13.49
N GLU A 329 9.08 19.92 -14.30
CA GLU A 329 8.52 21.21 -13.92
C GLU A 329 6.99 21.11 -13.69
N ILE A 330 6.26 20.46 -14.59
CA ILE A 330 4.82 20.25 -14.46
C ILE A 330 4.52 19.38 -13.25
N GLU A 331 5.25 18.28 -13.05
CA GLU A 331 5.12 17.41 -11.89
C GLU A 331 5.35 18.18 -10.57
N GLY A 332 6.37 19.03 -10.51
CA GLY A 332 6.64 19.88 -9.36
C GLY A 332 5.43 20.71 -8.96
N LYS A 333 4.78 21.37 -9.94
CA LYS A 333 3.55 22.16 -9.71
C LYS A 333 2.38 21.29 -9.28
N ILE A 334 2.23 20.08 -9.85
CA ILE A 334 1.19 19.12 -9.43
C ILE A 334 1.40 18.74 -7.97
N ARG A 335 2.62 18.43 -7.56
CA ARG A 335 2.93 18.07 -6.18
C ARG A 335 2.67 19.21 -5.19
N GLU A 336 2.92 20.47 -5.59
CA GLU A 336 2.56 21.65 -4.81
C GLU A 336 1.05 21.81 -4.68
N ALA A 337 0.30 21.68 -5.78
CA ALA A 337 -1.16 21.73 -5.76
C ALA A 337 -1.78 20.64 -4.87
N LEU A 338 -1.24 19.42 -4.95
CA LEU A 338 -1.67 18.29 -4.10
C LEU A 338 -1.42 18.53 -2.60
N LYS A 339 -0.36 19.27 -2.23
CA LYS A 339 -0.11 19.67 -0.84
C LYS A 339 -1.11 20.70 -0.36
N ALA A 340 -1.44 21.69 -1.21
CA ALA A 340 -2.42 22.74 -0.88
C ALA A 340 -3.85 22.20 -0.66
N VAL A 341 -4.22 21.08 -1.26
CA VAL A 341 -5.54 20.43 -1.07
C VAL A 341 -5.60 19.66 0.27
N LYS A 342 -4.47 19.41 0.93
CA LYS A 342 -4.42 18.71 2.24
C LYS A 342 -4.74 19.62 3.44
N ASP A 343 -4.62 20.92 3.28
CA ASP A 343 -4.94 21.94 4.28
C ASP A 343 -6.41 22.42 4.12
#